data_25cfed6c80870d67557e9b38bc710532
#
_entry.id   25cfed6c80870d67557e9b38bc710532
#
_cell.length_a   1.000
_cell.length_b   1.000
_cell.length_c   1.000
_cell.angle_alpha   90.00
_cell.angle_beta   90.00
_cell.angle_gamma   90.00
#
_symmetry.space_group_name_H-M   'P 1'
#
loop_
_entity.id
_entity.type
_entity.pdbx_description
1 polymer ?
#
loop_
_entity_poly.entity_id
_entity_poly.type
_entity_poly.pdbx_seq_one_letter_code
_entity_poly.pdbx_strand_id
1 'polypeptide(L)'
;MLFKETAALLRGLFRVVIAFEARENGILLTFANEGSVPVADHKKWYAQHWNYRYGPSYGSREYSVSDPARIGHDRLEILSVHRVGASGKLFIEIPQIEPVHQLHLHLDDGKRIELFATVHELGEPFTNYKGYRKIEKTFGIDPDIVRSDLNDPEVLMGACKACHHPKDQTVGPSLEFIRGRYAGNPKGIVEWAMDPKKNNPQLAPMPSFKFLGEARLRIIAEKILE
;
A
#
# COMPACT_ATOMS: atom_id res chain seq x y z
N MET A 1 13.40 47.86 -3.01
CA MET A 1 14.52 46.93 -3.29
C MET A 1 14.72 45.89 -2.19
N LEU A 2 14.53 46.24 -0.91
CA LEU A 2 14.69 45.31 0.25
C LEU A 2 13.76 44.08 0.28
N PHE A 3 12.52 44.18 -0.25
CA PHE A 3 11.57 43.07 -0.20
C PHE A 3 11.87 41.90 -1.16
N LYS A 4 12.64 42.14 -2.23
CA LYS A 4 13.04 41.07 -3.16
C LYS A 4 14.21 40.23 -2.62
N GLU A 5 15.10 40.83 -1.85
CA GLU A 5 16.24 40.12 -1.24
C GLU A 5 15.84 39.26 -0.06
N THR A 6 14.90 39.71 0.78
CA THR A 6 14.36 38.90 1.89
C THR A 6 13.58 37.67 1.39
N ALA A 7 12.84 37.81 0.30
CA ALA A 7 12.14 36.67 -0.33
C ALA A 7 13.11 35.66 -0.97
N ALA A 8 14.26 36.13 -1.48
CA ALA A 8 15.30 35.25 -2.03
C ALA A 8 16.06 34.52 -0.91
N LEU A 9 16.33 35.18 0.22
CA LEU A 9 16.95 34.55 1.40
C LEU A 9 16.06 33.49 2.03
N LEU A 10 14.76 33.73 2.15
CA LEU A 10 13.79 32.78 2.67
C LEU A 10 13.59 31.56 1.74
N ARG A 11 13.71 31.73 0.43
CA ARG A 11 13.64 30.62 -0.54
C ARG A 11 14.79 29.62 -0.44
N GLY A 12 15.94 30.02 0.07
CA GLY A 12 17.09 29.14 0.32
C GLY A 12 17.03 28.39 1.66
N LEU A 13 16.15 28.81 2.58
CA LEU A 13 16.03 28.23 3.90
C LEU A 13 15.13 26.99 3.98
N PHE A 14 14.14 26.87 3.07
CA PHE A 14 13.19 25.76 3.06
C PHE A 14 13.31 24.97 1.77
N ARG A 15 13.48 23.65 1.90
CA ARG A 15 13.40 22.71 0.78
C ARG A 15 11.95 22.31 0.59
N VAL A 16 11.32 22.90 -0.40
CA VAL A 16 9.90 22.63 -0.70
C VAL A 16 9.84 21.69 -1.90
N VAL A 17 9.34 20.49 -1.65
CA VAL A 17 8.93 19.57 -2.71
C VAL A 17 7.56 20.01 -3.21
N ILE A 18 7.47 20.30 -4.51
CA ILE A 18 6.25 20.78 -5.15
C ILE A 18 5.56 19.71 -6.01
N ALA A 19 6.26 18.62 -6.36
CA ALA A 19 5.68 17.48 -7.02
C ALA A 19 6.39 16.18 -6.63
N PHE A 20 5.61 15.12 -6.56
CA PHE A 20 6.02 13.75 -6.29
C PHE A 20 5.41 12.85 -7.39
N GLU A 21 6.26 12.09 -8.07
CA GLU A 21 5.84 11.15 -9.10
C GLU A 21 6.43 9.78 -8.80
N ALA A 22 5.58 8.80 -8.50
CA ALA A 22 6.00 7.40 -8.40
C ALA A 22 6.16 6.82 -9.81
N ARG A 23 7.31 6.23 -10.07
CA ARG A 23 7.69 5.61 -11.34
C ARG A 23 7.98 4.13 -11.12
N GLU A 24 7.92 3.31 -12.16
CA GLU A 24 8.18 1.87 -12.03
C GLU A 24 9.54 1.54 -11.38
N ASN A 25 10.52 2.41 -11.48
CA ASN A 25 11.86 2.21 -10.97
C ASN A 25 12.27 3.19 -9.86
N GLY A 26 11.33 3.96 -9.29
CA GLY A 26 11.67 4.90 -8.22
C GLY A 26 10.74 6.09 -8.10
N ILE A 27 11.28 7.19 -7.58
CA ILE A 27 10.53 8.41 -7.26
C ILE A 27 11.20 9.60 -7.94
N LEU A 28 10.44 10.37 -8.68
CA LEU A 28 10.88 11.65 -9.22
C LEU A 28 10.29 12.79 -8.39
N LEU A 29 11.14 13.53 -7.69
CA LEU A 29 10.77 14.70 -6.91
C LEU A 29 11.06 15.96 -7.71
N THR A 30 10.17 16.94 -7.62
CA THR A 30 10.40 18.30 -8.13
C THR A 30 10.44 19.26 -6.95
N PHE A 31 11.50 20.04 -6.87
CA PHE A 31 11.70 21.08 -5.85
C PHE A 31 11.35 22.45 -6.40
N ALA A 32 10.98 23.36 -5.52
CA ALA A 32 10.59 24.73 -5.88
C ALA A 32 11.69 25.51 -6.65
N ASN A 33 12.95 25.16 -6.44
CA ASN A 33 14.09 25.69 -7.16
C ASN A 33 15.28 24.73 -7.13
N GLU A 34 16.24 24.92 -8.03
CA GLU A 34 17.42 24.06 -8.14
C GLU A 34 18.28 24.02 -6.86
N GLY A 35 18.41 25.16 -6.17
CA GLY A 35 19.16 25.25 -4.92
C GLY A 35 18.54 24.49 -3.74
N SER A 36 17.27 24.11 -3.88
CA SER A 36 16.55 23.31 -2.87
C SER A 36 16.75 21.79 -3.06
N VAL A 37 17.32 21.36 -4.18
CA VAL A 37 17.57 19.92 -4.42
C VAL A 37 18.67 19.44 -3.47
N PRO A 38 18.43 18.36 -2.68
CA PRO A 38 19.41 17.78 -1.80
C PRO A 38 20.70 17.36 -2.52
N VAL A 39 21.81 17.33 -1.79
CA VAL A 39 23.03 16.69 -2.27
C VAL A 39 22.76 15.19 -2.43
N ALA A 40 23.19 14.60 -3.54
CA ALA A 40 22.91 13.20 -3.88
C ALA A 40 23.78 12.19 -3.10
N ASP A 41 23.99 12.43 -1.79
CA ASP A 41 24.57 11.46 -0.86
C ASP A 41 23.46 10.80 -0.04
N HIS A 42 23.03 9.63 -0.49
CA HIS A 42 21.87 8.93 0.07
C HIS A 42 22.21 7.97 1.23
N LYS A 43 23.43 8.02 1.78
CA LYS A 43 23.85 7.10 2.87
C LYS A 43 23.01 7.20 4.14
N LYS A 44 22.41 8.37 4.39
CA LYS A 44 21.53 8.63 5.51
C LYS A 44 20.04 8.61 5.14
N TRP A 45 19.76 8.39 3.86
CA TRP A 45 18.38 8.37 3.38
C TRP A 45 17.80 6.99 3.54
N TYR A 46 16.48 6.92 3.62
CA TYR A 46 15.79 5.66 3.56
C TYR A 46 14.39 5.81 2.99
N ALA A 47 13.90 4.72 2.44
CA ALA A 47 12.52 4.55 2.06
C ALA A 47 11.94 3.35 2.79
N GLN A 48 10.66 3.42 3.13
CA GLN A 48 9.91 2.32 3.68
C GLN A 48 8.45 2.44 3.29
N HIS A 49 7.73 1.32 3.30
CA HIS A 49 6.34 1.30 2.95
C HIS A 49 5.54 0.32 3.81
N TRP A 50 4.21 0.51 3.85
CA TRP A 50 3.29 -0.35 4.57
C TRP A 50 1.87 -0.19 4.05
N ASN A 51 1.02 -1.13 4.43
CA ASN A 51 -0.39 -1.09 4.13
C ASN A 51 -1.23 -0.98 5.40
N TYR A 52 -2.45 -0.51 5.24
CA TYR A 52 -3.50 -0.52 6.25
C TYR A 52 -4.51 -1.61 5.93
N ARG A 53 -5.17 -2.14 6.97
CA ARG A 53 -6.31 -3.04 6.82
C ARG A 53 -7.59 -2.32 7.20
N TYR A 54 -8.57 -2.41 6.33
CA TYR A 54 -9.90 -1.93 6.64
C TYR A 54 -10.58 -2.92 7.57
N GLY A 55 -11.07 -2.44 8.71
CA GLY A 55 -11.79 -3.21 9.71
C GLY A 55 -12.89 -2.38 10.35
N PRO A 56 -13.78 -3.01 11.16
CA PRO A 56 -14.88 -2.31 11.83
C PRO A 56 -14.41 -1.37 12.94
N SER A 57 -13.17 -1.53 13.42
CA SER A 57 -12.58 -0.66 14.43
C SER A 57 -12.03 0.61 13.79
N TYR A 58 -12.13 1.72 14.52
CA TYR A 58 -11.47 2.96 14.10
C TYR A 58 -9.95 2.78 14.10
N GLY A 59 -9.33 3.13 12.97
CA GLY A 59 -7.90 3.00 12.78
C GLY A 59 -7.48 1.59 12.33
N SER A 60 -6.32 1.52 11.72
CA SER A 60 -5.64 0.29 11.35
C SER A 60 -4.23 0.32 11.89
N ARG A 61 -3.72 -0.84 12.27
CA ARG A 61 -2.28 -1.00 12.44
C ARG A 61 -1.60 -0.94 11.06
N GLU A 62 -0.33 -0.68 11.09
CA GLU A 62 0.53 -0.64 9.91
C GLU A 62 1.07 -2.05 9.66
N TYR A 63 0.80 -2.57 8.47
CA TYR A 63 1.16 -3.93 8.11
C TYR A 63 2.22 -3.93 7.01
N SER A 64 3.15 -4.85 7.12
CA SER A 64 4.14 -5.13 6.09
C SER A 64 3.47 -5.38 4.74
N VAL A 65 4.10 -4.93 3.67
CA VAL A 65 3.66 -5.18 2.29
C VAL A 65 4.07 -6.58 1.86
N SER A 66 5.31 -6.97 2.18
CA SER A 66 5.87 -8.29 1.84
C SER A 66 5.28 -9.42 2.69
N ASP A 67 4.84 -9.13 3.91
CA ASP A 67 4.18 -10.07 4.81
C ASP A 67 2.94 -9.41 5.43
N PRO A 68 1.78 -9.51 4.79
CA PRO A 68 0.56 -8.86 5.26
C PRO A 68 0.07 -9.33 6.64
N ALA A 69 0.56 -10.44 7.18
CA ALA A 69 0.24 -10.88 8.54
C ALA A 69 1.06 -10.14 9.61
N ARG A 70 2.22 -9.63 9.24
CA ARG A 70 3.16 -8.96 10.14
C ARG A 70 2.84 -7.48 10.31
N ILE A 71 2.84 -7.01 11.54
CA ILE A 71 2.81 -5.58 11.86
C ILE A 71 4.22 -5.01 11.65
N GLY A 72 4.32 -3.87 10.97
CA GLY A 72 5.56 -3.17 10.72
C GLY A 72 5.69 -2.67 9.29
N HIS A 73 6.82 -2.07 9.00
CA HIS A 73 7.14 -1.49 7.71
C HIS A 73 8.20 -2.32 7.01
N ASP A 74 8.16 -2.34 5.68
CA ASP A 74 9.22 -2.92 4.87
C ASP A 74 10.16 -1.83 4.39
N ARG A 75 11.45 -2.07 4.52
CA ARG A 75 12.48 -1.20 3.97
C ARG A 75 12.59 -1.40 2.47
N LEU A 76 12.70 -0.28 1.75
CA LEU A 76 13.01 -0.26 0.33
C LEU A 76 14.45 0.19 0.14
N GLU A 77 15.20 -0.53 -0.68
CA GLU A 77 16.55 -0.16 -1.05
C GLU A 77 16.53 1.07 -1.96
N ILE A 78 17.30 2.10 -1.61
CA ILE A 78 17.64 3.22 -2.49
C ILE A 78 18.92 2.83 -3.22
N LEU A 79 18.80 2.44 -4.48
CA LEU A 79 19.93 1.97 -5.27
C LEU A 79 20.84 3.11 -5.71
N SER A 80 20.25 4.22 -6.16
CA SER A 80 20.97 5.40 -6.62
C SER A 80 20.13 6.67 -6.54
N VAL A 81 20.79 7.82 -6.63
CA VAL A 81 20.14 9.14 -6.61
C VAL A 81 20.75 10.03 -7.69
N HIS A 82 19.90 10.66 -8.49
CA HIS A 82 20.31 11.46 -9.65
C HIS A 82 19.66 12.82 -9.70
N ARG A 83 20.46 13.88 -9.77
CA ARG A 83 19.94 15.20 -10.12
C ARG A 83 19.63 15.23 -11.63
N VAL A 84 18.46 15.71 -11.98
CA VAL A 84 17.99 15.74 -13.38
C VAL A 84 18.27 17.11 -13.98
N GLY A 85 19.44 17.28 -14.56
CA GLY A 85 19.87 18.56 -15.17
C GLY A 85 19.77 19.73 -14.20
N ALA A 86 19.54 20.93 -14.74
CA ALA A 86 19.28 22.16 -13.97
C ALA A 86 17.77 22.41 -13.74
N SER A 87 16.99 21.35 -13.56
CA SER A 87 15.52 21.43 -13.57
C SER A 87 14.87 21.46 -12.18
N GLY A 88 15.67 21.48 -11.10
CA GLY A 88 15.13 21.36 -9.74
C GLY A 88 14.55 19.98 -9.46
N LYS A 89 14.89 18.95 -10.24
CA LYS A 89 14.38 17.59 -10.10
C LYS A 89 15.44 16.64 -9.54
N LEU A 90 14.97 15.68 -8.76
CA LEU A 90 15.76 14.60 -8.16
C LEU A 90 15.08 13.28 -8.44
N PHE A 91 15.77 12.36 -9.09
CA PHE A 91 15.31 10.97 -9.21
C PHE A 91 15.98 10.10 -8.16
N ILE A 92 15.21 9.32 -7.45
CA ILE A 92 15.64 8.37 -6.43
C ILE A 92 15.25 6.98 -6.95
N GLU A 93 16.25 6.19 -7.29
CA GLU A 93 16.05 4.85 -7.82
C GLU A 93 15.71 3.88 -6.69
N ILE A 94 14.50 3.34 -6.75
CA ILE A 94 13.95 2.36 -5.80
C ILE A 94 13.33 1.23 -6.62
N PRO A 95 14.11 0.18 -6.97
CA PRO A 95 13.66 -0.86 -7.91
C PRO A 95 12.40 -1.60 -7.47
N GLN A 96 12.22 -1.77 -6.17
CA GLN A 96 11.10 -2.53 -5.60
C GLN A 96 9.92 -1.67 -5.16
N ILE A 97 9.82 -0.42 -5.64
CA ILE A 97 8.65 0.42 -5.39
C ILE A 97 7.39 -0.19 -6.01
N GLU A 98 6.29 -0.17 -5.28
CA GLU A 98 5.01 -0.72 -5.72
C GLU A 98 3.84 0.13 -5.21
N PRO A 99 2.61 -0.04 -5.74
CA PRO A 99 1.43 0.59 -5.19
C PRO A 99 1.21 0.17 -3.73
N VAL A 100 1.05 1.16 -2.84
CA VAL A 100 0.90 0.94 -1.39
C VAL A 100 0.05 2.03 -0.76
N HIS A 101 -0.55 1.74 0.40
CA HIS A 101 -1.32 2.73 1.14
C HIS A 101 -0.43 3.84 1.69
N GLN A 102 0.80 3.52 2.12
CA GLN A 102 1.71 4.51 2.65
C GLN A 102 3.14 4.20 2.25
N LEU A 103 3.77 5.17 1.63
CA LEU A 103 5.21 5.25 1.40
C LEU A 103 5.77 6.38 2.27
N HIS A 104 6.85 6.12 2.96
CA HIS A 104 7.63 7.11 3.69
C HIS A 104 9.03 7.20 3.10
N LEU A 105 9.42 8.40 2.71
CA LEU A 105 10.73 8.72 2.21
C LEU A 105 11.40 9.74 3.13
N HIS A 106 12.53 9.36 3.69
CA HIS A 106 13.38 10.21 4.53
C HIS A 106 14.64 10.61 3.78
N LEU A 107 14.82 11.91 3.58
CA LEU A 107 16.01 12.50 2.97
C LEU A 107 16.73 13.32 4.03
N ASP A 108 18.03 13.10 4.21
CA ASP A 108 18.87 13.87 5.13
C ASP A 108 20.24 14.15 4.49
N ASP A 109 20.47 15.39 4.13
CA ASP A 109 21.78 15.93 3.74
C ASP A 109 22.24 17.06 4.69
N GLY A 110 21.85 16.94 5.97
CA GLY A 110 21.96 17.97 6.99
C GLY A 110 20.69 18.83 7.16
N LYS A 111 19.71 18.67 6.26
CA LYS A 111 18.36 19.19 6.41
C LYS A 111 17.38 18.06 6.09
N ARG A 112 16.54 17.72 7.06
CA ARG A 112 15.58 16.62 6.94
C ARG A 112 14.40 17.01 6.08
N ILE A 113 14.00 16.08 5.21
CA ILE A 113 12.73 16.10 4.48
C ILE A 113 12.05 14.77 4.75
N GLU A 114 10.86 14.84 5.30
CA GLU A 114 9.98 13.68 5.48
C GLU A 114 8.83 13.78 4.48
N LEU A 115 8.70 12.78 3.63
CA LEU A 115 7.62 12.69 2.66
C LEU A 115 6.80 11.45 2.93
N PHE A 116 5.50 11.64 3.06
CA PHE A 116 4.53 10.57 3.17
C PHE A 116 3.58 10.66 1.98
N ALA A 117 3.38 9.56 1.29
CA ALA A 117 2.52 9.52 0.12
C ALA A 117 1.80 8.17 0.01
N THR A 118 0.56 8.19 -0.49
CA THR A 118 -0.09 6.99 -1.02
C THR A 118 0.34 6.82 -2.47
N VAL A 119 0.77 5.63 -2.83
CA VAL A 119 1.12 5.27 -4.20
C VAL A 119 -0.01 4.43 -4.77
N HIS A 120 -0.87 5.05 -5.61
CA HIS A 120 -1.99 4.35 -6.23
C HIS A 120 -1.56 3.58 -7.48
N GLU A 121 -0.68 4.20 -8.27
CA GLU A 121 -0.17 3.65 -9.52
C GLU A 121 1.27 4.09 -9.75
N LEU A 122 1.97 3.39 -10.62
CA LEU A 122 3.32 3.73 -11.05
C LEU A 122 3.26 4.22 -12.49
N GLY A 123 3.88 5.38 -12.72
CA GLY A 123 4.13 5.86 -14.08
C GLY A 123 5.28 5.10 -14.73
N GLU A 124 5.45 5.31 -16.05
CA GLU A 124 6.55 4.75 -16.84
C GLU A 124 7.92 4.93 -16.15
N PRO A 125 8.85 3.99 -16.33
CA PRO A 125 10.15 4.08 -15.68
C PRO A 125 10.89 5.35 -16.11
N PHE A 126 11.55 5.99 -15.16
CA PHE A 126 12.42 7.11 -15.46
C PHE A 126 13.76 6.59 -16.00
N THR A 127 14.09 6.95 -17.23
CA THR A 127 15.26 6.41 -17.96
C THR A 127 16.36 7.43 -18.21
N ASN A 128 16.09 8.73 -17.95
CA ASN A 128 16.99 9.82 -18.29
C ASN A 128 18.05 10.05 -17.19
N TYR A 129 18.86 9.01 -16.89
CA TYR A 129 20.04 9.12 -16.02
C TYR A 129 21.14 8.14 -16.45
N LYS A 130 22.37 8.48 -16.08
CA LYS A 130 23.53 7.64 -16.42
C LYS A 130 23.49 6.33 -15.63
N GLY A 131 23.59 5.22 -16.33
CA GLY A 131 23.59 3.89 -15.71
C GLY A 131 22.22 3.22 -15.62
N TYR A 132 21.18 3.82 -16.20
CA TYR A 132 19.88 3.18 -16.30
C TYR A 132 20.00 1.77 -16.89
N ARG A 133 19.36 0.83 -16.21
CA ARG A 133 19.11 -0.52 -16.72
C ARG A 133 17.75 -0.99 -16.20
N LYS A 134 17.05 -1.70 -17.04
CA LYS A 134 15.79 -2.31 -16.61
C LYS A 134 16.08 -3.35 -15.54
N ILE A 135 15.46 -3.18 -14.39
CA ILE A 135 15.53 -4.13 -13.28
C ILE A 135 14.18 -4.86 -13.25
N GLU A 136 14.23 -6.18 -13.26
CA GLU A 136 13.02 -6.97 -13.04
C GLU A 136 12.62 -6.87 -11.57
N LYS A 137 11.34 -6.54 -11.32
CA LYS A 137 10.81 -6.51 -9.97
C LYS A 137 10.65 -7.91 -9.46
N THR A 138 11.37 -8.24 -8.43
CA THR A 138 11.06 -9.38 -7.58
C THR A 138 10.18 -8.85 -6.45
N PHE A 139 8.88 -8.81 -6.65
CA PHE A 139 7.99 -8.56 -5.53
C PHE A 139 8.27 -9.64 -4.51
N GLY A 140 8.80 -9.22 -3.35
CA GLY A 140 9.30 -10.12 -2.31
C GLY A 140 8.20 -10.82 -1.52
N ILE A 141 7.18 -11.24 -2.23
CA ILE A 141 6.27 -12.24 -1.74
C ILE A 141 6.97 -13.56 -2.03
N ASP A 142 7.66 -14.10 -1.02
CA ASP A 142 8.05 -15.51 -1.07
C ASP A 142 6.81 -16.30 -1.48
N PRO A 143 6.80 -16.90 -2.70
CA PRO A 143 5.64 -17.64 -3.16
C PRO A 143 5.22 -18.75 -2.20
N ASP A 144 6.09 -19.20 -1.31
CA ASP A 144 5.80 -20.21 -0.31
C ASP A 144 5.18 -19.60 0.97
N ILE A 145 5.56 -18.39 1.38
CA ILE A 145 4.88 -17.63 2.45
C ILE A 145 3.49 -17.20 2.00
N VAL A 146 3.34 -16.70 0.78
CA VAL A 146 2.02 -16.32 0.21
C VAL A 146 1.11 -17.52 0.03
N ARG A 147 1.66 -18.69 -0.23
CA ARG A 147 0.86 -19.90 -0.45
C ARG A 147 0.37 -20.54 0.84
N SER A 148 1.14 -20.53 1.93
CA SER A 148 0.71 -21.13 3.19
C SER A 148 -0.34 -20.30 3.90
N ASP A 149 -0.11 -18.99 4.07
CA ASP A 149 -0.99 -18.15 4.88
C ASP A 149 -2.19 -17.59 4.13
N LEU A 150 -2.07 -17.35 2.82
CA LEU A 150 -3.21 -16.88 2.01
C LEU A 150 -4.29 -17.95 1.78
N ASN A 151 -4.01 -19.19 2.07
CA ASN A 151 -4.97 -20.29 2.06
C ASN A 151 -5.27 -20.80 3.48
N ASP A 152 -4.71 -20.19 4.53
CA ASP A 152 -5.09 -20.50 5.90
C ASP A 152 -6.55 -20.05 6.13
N PRO A 153 -7.44 -20.97 6.48
CA PRO A 153 -8.85 -20.66 6.70
C PRO A 153 -9.08 -19.56 7.74
N GLU A 154 -8.28 -19.50 8.81
CA GLU A 154 -8.41 -18.47 9.85
C GLU A 154 -8.00 -17.09 9.36
N VAL A 155 -6.94 -16.99 8.55
CA VAL A 155 -6.51 -15.74 7.92
C VAL A 155 -7.57 -15.26 6.94
N LEU A 156 -8.07 -16.14 6.08
CA LEU A 156 -9.11 -15.83 5.11
C LEU A 156 -10.43 -15.41 5.78
N MET A 157 -10.79 -16.06 6.90
CA MET A 157 -11.97 -15.72 7.69
C MET A 157 -11.91 -14.31 8.28
N GLY A 158 -10.73 -13.72 8.43
CA GLY A 158 -10.57 -12.35 8.89
C GLY A 158 -11.37 -11.34 8.07
N ALA A 159 -11.45 -11.53 6.75
CA ALA A 159 -12.24 -10.69 5.85
C ALA A 159 -13.76 -10.76 6.14
N CYS A 160 -14.25 -11.91 6.57
CA CYS A 160 -15.67 -12.13 6.88
C CYS A 160 -16.00 -11.70 8.31
N LYS A 161 -15.12 -12.00 9.29
CA LYS A 161 -15.28 -11.65 10.71
C LYS A 161 -15.36 -10.14 10.94
N ALA A 162 -14.90 -9.31 10.01
CA ALA A 162 -15.02 -7.86 10.06
C ALA A 162 -16.50 -7.38 10.15
N CYS A 163 -17.42 -8.10 9.48
CA CYS A 163 -18.84 -7.74 9.40
C CYS A 163 -19.76 -8.80 9.99
N HIS A 164 -19.29 -10.04 10.15
CA HIS A 164 -20.07 -11.18 10.63
C HIS A 164 -19.54 -11.68 11.98
N HIS A 165 -20.22 -11.31 13.07
CA HIS A 165 -19.89 -11.83 14.39
C HIS A 165 -20.27 -13.32 14.49
N PRO A 166 -19.58 -14.14 15.30
CA PRO A 166 -19.89 -15.57 15.44
C PRO A 166 -21.36 -15.86 15.78
N LYS A 167 -21.95 -15.13 16.71
CA LYS A 167 -23.30 -15.38 17.24
C LYS A 167 -24.29 -14.24 17.02
N ASP A 168 -23.83 -13.00 17.02
CA ASP A 168 -24.71 -11.83 17.03
C ASP A 168 -24.80 -11.21 15.62
N GLN A 169 -25.94 -10.65 15.31
CA GLN A 169 -26.09 -9.81 14.13
C GLN A 169 -25.40 -8.46 14.38
N THR A 170 -24.49 -8.07 13.52
CA THR A 170 -23.78 -6.79 13.58
C THR A 170 -24.02 -6.00 12.29
N VAL A 171 -23.00 -5.78 11.47
CA VAL A 171 -23.13 -5.21 10.13
C VAL A 171 -23.84 -6.19 9.18
N GLY A 172 -23.51 -7.47 9.30
CA GLY A 172 -24.14 -8.58 8.60
C GLY A 172 -24.78 -9.60 9.55
N PRO A 173 -25.42 -10.63 9.03
CA PRO A 173 -25.93 -11.75 9.83
C PRO A 173 -24.79 -12.47 10.53
N SER A 174 -25.09 -13.16 11.65
CA SER A 174 -24.07 -13.93 12.36
C SER A 174 -23.56 -15.10 11.52
N LEU A 175 -22.33 -15.56 11.81
CA LEU A 175 -21.78 -16.77 11.18
C LEU A 175 -22.63 -18.01 11.50
N GLU A 176 -23.20 -18.09 12.70
CA GLU A 176 -24.14 -19.17 13.07
C GLU A 176 -25.39 -19.17 12.19
N PHE A 177 -25.97 -18.00 11.91
CA PHE A 177 -27.09 -17.88 10.99
C PHE A 177 -26.71 -18.32 9.55
N ILE A 178 -25.51 -17.90 9.08
CA ILE A 178 -25.01 -18.28 7.74
C ILE A 178 -24.79 -19.79 7.68
N ARG A 179 -24.19 -20.39 8.72
CA ARG A 179 -24.00 -21.85 8.85
C ARG A 179 -25.33 -22.61 8.73
N GLY A 180 -26.34 -22.18 9.47
CA GLY A 180 -27.67 -22.80 9.43
C GLY A 180 -28.34 -22.67 8.07
N ARG A 181 -28.25 -21.48 7.45
CA ARG A 181 -28.88 -21.21 6.15
C ARG A 181 -28.24 -22.00 5.00
N TYR A 182 -26.95 -22.20 5.04
CA TYR A 182 -26.17 -22.86 3.98
C TYR A 182 -25.65 -24.25 4.38
N ALA A 183 -26.27 -24.88 5.38
CA ALA A 183 -25.85 -26.21 5.84
C ALA A 183 -25.70 -27.20 4.68
N GLY A 184 -24.51 -27.79 4.53
CA GLY A 184 -24.18 -28.69 3.45
C GLY A 184 -24.04 -28.06 2.05
N ASN A 185 -24.09 -26.73 1.94
CA ASN A 185 -24.03 -26.03 0.66
C ASN A 185 -22.92 -24.93 0.65
N PRO A 186 -21.62 -25.30 0.68
CA PRO A 186 -20.53 -24.31 0.57
C PRO A 186 -20.57 -23.51 -0.73
N LYS A 187 -21.04 -24.10 -1.82
CA LYS A 187 -21.16 -23.43 -3.11
C LYS A 187 -22.10 -22.23 -3.04
N GLY A 188 -23.20 -22.32 -2.30
CA GLY A 188 -24.13 -21.21 -2.11
C GLY A 188 -23.49 -20.01 -1.37
N ILE A 189 -22.59 -20.26 -0.42
CA ILE A 189 -21.81 -19.20 0.24
C ILE A 189 -20.86 -18.54 -0.76
N VAL A 190 -20.18 -19.33 -1.59
CA VAL A 190 -19.25 -18.82 -2.61
C VAL A 190 -19.99 -17.93 -3.61
N GLU A 191 -21.09 -18.43 -4.18
CA GLU A 191 -21.91 -17.68 -5.14
C GLU A 191 -22.40 -16.36 -4.54
N TRP A 192 -22.88 -16.39 -3.29
CA TRP A 192 -23.30 -15.19 -2.58
C TRP A 192 -22.16 -14.21 -2.35
N ALA A 193 -20.99 -14.67 -1.93
CA ALA A 193 -19.83 -13.82 -1.70
C ALA A 193 -19.28 -13.20 -2.98
N MET A 194 -19.42 -13.87 -4.12
CA MET A 194 -19.02 -13.35 -5.42
C MET A 194 -19.97 -12.29 -5.96
N ASP A 195 -21.28 -12.47 -5.77
CA ASP A 195 -22.32 -11.56 -6.26
C ASP A 195 -23.41 -11.35 -5.20
N PRO A 196 -23.08 -10.64 -4.09
CA PRO A 196 -24.03 -10.45 -3.01
C PRO A 196 -25.19 -9.55 -3.42
N LYS A 197 -26.41 -9.98 -3.06
CA LYS A 197 -27.62 -9.21 -3.34
C LYS A 197 -28.15 -8.59 -2.05
N LYS A 198 -28.67 -7.36 -2.15
CA LYS A 198 -29.27 -6.70 -1.00
C LYS A 198 -30.66 -7.28 -0.72
N ASN A 199 -30.72 -8.30 0.14
CA ASN A 199 -31.97 -8.94 0.51
C ASN A 199 -32.62 -8.35 1.77
N ASN A 200 -31.86 -7.65 2.61
CA ASN A 200 -32.37 -6.97 3.78
C ASN A 200 -32.13 -5.45 3.66
N PRO A 201 -33.21 -4.62 3.52
CA PRO A 201 -33.06 -3.17 3.42
C PRO A 201 -32.44 -2.51 4.66
N GLN A 202 -32.53 -3.16 5.82
CA GLN A 202 -32.04 -2.64 7.10
C GLN A 202 -30.54 -2.86 7.32
N LEU A 203 -29.93 -3.76 6.55
CA LEU A 203 -28.50 -4.06 6.63
C LEU A 203 -27.72 -3.32 5.56
N ALA A 204 -26.47 -3.00 5.86
CA ALA A 204 -25.54 -2.51 4.87
C ALA A 204 -25.37 -3.55 3.73
N PRO A 205 -25.21 -3.14 2.47
CA PRO A 205 -24.94 -4.08 1.40
C PRO A 205 -23.56 -4.75 1.63
N MET A 206 -23.53 -6.07 1.51
CA MET A 206 -22.27 -6.82 1.53
C MET A 206 -21.45 -6.48 0.28
N PRO A 207 -20.17 -6.14 0.38
CA PRO A 207 -19.32 -5.96 -0.78
C PRO A 207 -19.06 -7.30 -1.48
N SER A 208 -18.77 -7.25 -2.80
CA SER A 208 -18.34 -8.43 -3.54
C SER A 208 -16.91 -8.82 -3.15
N PHE A 209 -16.70 -10.11 -2.90
CA PHE A 209 -15.40 -10.71 -2.61
C PHE A 209 -14.81 -11.46 -3.83
N LYS A 210 -15.25 -11.12 -5.03
CA LYS A 210 -14.78 -11.72 -6.30
C LYS A 210 -13.25 -11.69 -6.44
N PHE A 211 -12.60 -10.69 -5.86
CA PHE A 211 -11.15 -10.53 -5.90
C PHE A 211 -10.37 -11.63 -5.16
N LEU A 212 -11.00 -12.35 -4.22
CA LEU A 212 -10.38 -13.49 -3.55
C LEU A 212 -10.29 -14.74 -4.45
N GLY A 213 -11.13 -14.80 -5.48
CA GLY A 213 -11.26 -15.97 -6.34
C GLY A 213 -12.06 -17.12 -5.71
N GLU A 214 -12.60 -17.98 -6.55
CA GLU A 214 -13.50 -19.07 -6.13
C GLU A 214 -12.82 -20.06 -5.17
N ALA A 215 -11.54 -20.39 -5.39
CA ALA A 215 -10.82 -21.35 -4.57
C ALA A 215 -10.70 -20.90 -3.10
N ARG A 216 -10.36 -19.64 -2.84
CA ARG A 216 -10.27 -19.09 -1.48
C ARG A 216 -11.63 -18.91 -0.84
N LEU A 217 -12.60 -18.46 -1.59
CA LEU A 217 -13.99 -18.36 -1.11
C LEU A 217 -14.54 -19.74 -0.72
N ARG A 218 -14.10 -20.79 -1.37
CA ARG A 218 -14.47 -22.15 -1.01
C ARG A 218 -13.87 -22.57 0.34
N ILE A 219 -12.60 -22.28 0.58
CA ILE A 219 -11.95 -22.52 1.88
C ILE A 219 -12.71 -21.78 3.00
N ILE A 220 -13.07 -20.52 2.77
CA ILE A 220 -13.86 -19.71 3.71
C ILE A 220 -15.23 -20.37 3.97
N ALA A 221 -15.92 -20.80 2.90
CA ALA A 221 -17.24 -21.39 2.99
C ALA A 221 -17.22 -22.71 3.79
N GLU A 222 -16.24 -23.56 3.53
CA GLU A 222 -16.01 -24.80 4.28
C GLU A 222 -15.76 -24.49 5.76
N LYS A 223 -14.92 -23.50 6.07
CA LYS A 223 -14.63 -23.07 7.45
C LYS A 223 -15.84 -22.47 8.17
N ILE A 224 -16.74 -21.79 7.46
CA ILE A 224 -18.00 -21.30 8.06
C ILE A 224 -18.91 -22.47 8.44
N LEU A 225 -18.90 -23.54 7.69
CA LEU A 225 -19.80 -24.68 7.87
C LEU A 225 -19.31 -25.70 8.91
N GLU A 226 -18.05 -25.64 9.34
CA GLU A 226 -17.53 -26.38 10.50
C GLU A 226 -18.19 -25.93 11.81
#